data_53505e73b71dbecb865ae3fe12ebd397
#
_entry.id   53505e73b71dbecb865ae3fe12ebd397
#
_cell.length_a   1.000
_cell.length_b   1.000
_cell.length_c   1.000
_cell.angle_alpha   90.00
_cell.angle_beta   90.00
_cell.angle_gamma   90.00
#
_symmetry.space_group_name_H-M   'P 1'
#
loop_
_entity.id
_entity.type
_entity.pdbx_description
1 polymer ?
#
loop_
_entity_poly.entity_id
_entity_poly.type
_entity_poly.pdbx_seq_one_letter_code
_entity_poly.pdbx_strand_id
1 'polypeptide(L)'
;TRRNFVTSGQIYHEILDRERQGVYLGRDVQMIPHVTGEVKRKLRELALRGDGRNPADVVFVEVGGTVGDYENGFYIEALRELAFEEGPESCCFVALTYVIEPQTLGEQKSKAAQLGIKRLMEAGVQPQVLACRAGRRVDETVLEKIAMFSNVPMRRVFSMHDRESIYTIPDDMRREGL
;
A
#
# COMPACT_ATOMS: atom_id res chain seq x y z
N THR A 1 -14.75 -8.18 9.55
CA THR A 1 -15.06 -7.85 10.96
C THR A 1 -14.64 -6.39 11.25
N ARG A 2 -15.08 -5.81 12.37
CA ARG A 2 -14.67 -4.45 12.79
C ARG A 2 -13.14 -4.31 12.99
N ARG A 3 -12.42 -5.41 13.19
CA ARG A 3 -10.97 -5.43 13.36
C ARG A 3 -10.19 -5.26 12.06
N ASN A 4 -10.85 -5.50 10.92
CA ASN A 4 -10.25 -5.37 9.60
C ASN A 4 -10.33 -3.95 9.04
N PHE A 5 -10.85 -3.02 9.82
CA PHE A 5 -10.99 -1.63 9.43
C PHE A 5 -10.45 -0.73 10.54
N VAL A 6 -9.47 0.10 10.21
CA VAL A 6 -8.80 1.01 11.15
C VAL A 6 -8.77 2.41 10.56
N THR A 7 -9.21 3.39 11.32
CA THR A 7 -9.14 4.82 10.95
C THR A 7 -8.06 5.53 11.74
N SER A 8 -7.56 6.65 11.21
CA SER A 8 -6.62 7.52 11.91
C SER A 8 -7.17 7.97 13.27
N GLY A 9 -8.50 8.30 13.33
CA GLY A 9 -9.15 8.67 14.58
C GLY A 9 -9.14 7.57 15.63
N GLN A 10 -9.28 6.30 15.23
CA GLN A 10 -9.16 5.17 16.17
C GLN A 10 -7.74 5.02 16.71
N ILE A 11 -6.73 5.20 15.87
CA ILE A 11 -5.32 5.16 16.29
C ILE A 11 -5.03 6.29 17.28
N TYR A 12 -5.40 7.51 16.94
CA TYR A 12 -5.18 8.68 17.82
C TYR A 12 -5.91 8.55 19.16
N HIS A 13 -7.15 8.09 19.15
CA HIS A 13 -7.91 7.86 20.38
C HIS A 13 -7.20 6.86 21.31
N GLU A 14 -6.77 5.74 20.78
CA GLU A 14 -6.03 4.71 21.52
C GLU A 14 -4.74 5.26 22.15
N ILE A 15 -3.99 6.03 21.36
CA ILE A 15 -2.71 6.62 21.83
C ILE A 15 -2.96 7.66 22.93
N LEU A 16 -3.94 8.55 22.76
CA LEU A 16 -4.26 9.59 23.73
C LEU A 16 -4.81 8.99 25.04
N ASP A 17 -5.61 7.94 24.96
CA ASP A 17 -6.10 7.24 26.15
C ASP A 17 -4.97 6.60 26.92
N ARG A 18 -4.03 5.95 26.26
CA ARG A 18 -2.84 5.37 26.89
C ARG A 18 -1.95 6.44 27.52
N GLU A 19 -1.79 7.58 26.88
CA GLU A 19 -1.04 8.71 27.43
C GLU A 19 -1.66 9.17 28.74
N ARG A 20 -2.98 9.38 28.78
CA ARG A 20 -3.72 9.78 29.98
C ARG A 20 -3.65 8.74 31.10
N GLN A 21 -3.56 7.47 30.75
CA GLN A 21 -3.38 6.36 31.70
C GLN A 21 -1.94 6.22 32.20
N GLY A 22 -1.01 7.05 31.71
CA GLY A 22 0.40 7.02 32.11
C GLY A 22 1.20 5.85 31.53
N VAL A 23 0.71 5.17 30.50
CA VAL A 23 1.37 4.00 29.88
C VAL A 23 2.76 4.36 29.34
N TYR A 24 2.95 5.59 28.90
CA TYR A 24 4.23 6.05 28.35
C TYR A 24 5.19 6.62 29.39
N LEU A 25 4.86 6.50 30.70
CA LEU A 25 5.73 6.86 31.81
C LEU A 25 6.27 8.31 31.77
N GLY A 26 5.44 9.26 31.30
CA GLY A 26 5.79 10.68 31.17
C GLY A 26 6.68 11.01 29.98
N ARG A 27 6.88 10.07 29.04
CA ARG A 27 7.58 10.35 27.78
C ARG A 27 6.66 11.08 26.81
N ASP A 28 7.25 11.96 26.00
CA ASP A 28 6.53 12.60 24.92
C ASP A 28 6.01 11.56 23.91
N VAL A 29 4.73 11.66 23.60
CA VAL A 29 4.12 10.82 22.56
C VAL A 29 4.49 11.38 21.18
N GLN A 30 5.02 10.55 20.31
CA GLN A 30 5.51 10.91 18.99
C GLN A 30 4.85 10.05 17.91
N MET A 31 4.83 10.54 16.66
CA MET A 31 4.36 9.74 15.53
C MET A 31 5.18 8.46 15.40
N ILE A 32 6.49 8.57 15.52
CA ILE A 32 7.45 7.47 15.62
C ILE A 32 8.09 7.55 17.01
N PRO A 33 8.06 6.49 17.83
CA PRO A 33 7.58 5.12 17.54
C PRO A 33 6.14 4.82 18.01
N HIS A 34 5.40 5.77 18.57
CA HIS A 34 4.17 5.44 19.31
C HIS A 34 2.99 5.20 18.35
N VAL A 35 2.74 6.11 17.39
CA VAL A 35 1.63 5.96 16.45
C VAL A 35 1.93 4.85 15.43
N THR A 36 3.13 4.81 14.86
CA THR A 36 3.55 3.73 13.95
C THR A 36 3.56 2.38 14.67
N GLY A 37 4.01 2.35 15.92
CA GLY A 37 3.99 1.16 16.77
C GLY A 37 2.58 0.61 17.00
N GLU A 38 1.57 1.48 17.19
CA GLU A 38 0.19 1.03 17.34
C GLU A 38 -0.38 0.43 16.05
N VAL A 39 -0.06 1.00 14.90
CA VAL A 39 -0.41 0.41 13.60
C VAL A 39 0.20 -0.98 13.45
N LYS A 40 1.50 -1.12 13.68
CA LYS A 40 2.21 -2.41 13.63
C LYS A 40 1.63 -3.44 14.59
N ARG A 41 1.30 -3.01 15.83
CA ARG A 41 0.68 -3.87 16.83
C ARG A 41 -0.67 -4.43 16.33
N LYS A 42 -1.52 -3.58 15.74
CA LYS A 42 -2.82 -4.02 15.19
C LYS A 42 -2.66 -5.00 14.04
N LEU A 43 -1.70 -4.80 13.16
CA LEU A 43 -1.43 -5.72 12.04
C LEU A 43 -0.92 -7.07 12.54
N ARG A 44 0.02 -7.07 13.51
CA ARG A 44 0.50 -8.32 14.14
C ARG A 44 -0.62 -9.05 14.88
N GLU A 45 -1.46 -8.30 15.60
CA GLU A 45 -2.62 -8.89 16.28
C GLU A 45 -3.60 -9.52 15.29
N LEU A 46 -3.82 -8.87 14.14
CA LEU A 46 -4.66 -9.44 13.08
C LEU A 46 -4.05 -10.72 12.51
N ALA A 47 -2.75 -10.73 12.24
CA ALA A 47 -2.04 -11.91 11.75
C ALA A 47 -2.09 -13.08 12.73
N LEU A 48 -1.81 -12.83 14.01
CA LEU A 48 -1.81 -13.86 15.05
C LEU A 48 -3.20 -14.43 15.36
N ARG A 49 -4.25 -13.62 15.24
CA ARG A 49 -5.63 -14.06 15.51
C ARG A 49 -6.32 -14.67 14.29
N GLY A 50 -5.91 -14.28 13.09
CA GLY A 50 -6.47 -14.77 11.83
C GLY A 50 -8.00 -14.75 11.80
N ASP A 51 -8.61 -15.88 11.56
CA ASP A 51 -10.05 -16.09 11.57
C ASP A 51 -10.66 -16.24 12.99
N GLY A 52 -9.84 -16.18 14.03
CA GLY A 52 -10.18 -16.40 15.43
C GLY A 52 -9.95 -17.82 15.91
N ARG A 53 -9.52 -18.73 15.05
CA ARG A 53 -9.15 -20.11 15.36
C ARG A 53 -7.69 -20.40 15.04
N ASN A 54 -7.24 -19.94 13.89
CA ASN A 54 -5.87 -20.12 13.39
C ASN A 54 -5.25 -18.77 13.06
N PRO A 55 -3.94 -18.58 13.22
CA PRO A 55 -3.22 -17.47 12.64
C PRO A 55 -3.44 -17.34 11.14
N ALA A 56 -3.31 -16.17 10.60
CA ALA A 56 -3.40 -15.95 9.16
C ALA A 56 -2.05 -16.28 8.49
N ASP A 57 -2.10 -17.02 7.39
CA ASP A 57 -0.93 -17.27 6.55
C ASP A 57 -0.49 -16.00 5.81
N VAL A 58 -1.48 -15.18 5.41
CA VAL A 58 -1.28 -13.92 4.69
C VAL A 58 -2.23 -12.86 5.21
N VAL A 59 -1.74 -11.64 5.38
CA VAL A 59 -2.55 -10.46 5.69
C VAL A 59 -2.47 -9.48 4.53
N PHE A 60 -3.59 -9.19 3.89
CA PHE A 60 -3.70 -8.14 2.91
C PHE A 60 -3.98 -6.81 3.61
N VAL A 61 -3.14 -5.82 3.36
CA VAL A 61 -3.27 -4.47 3.91
C VAL A 61 -3.51 -3.48 2.78
N GLU A 62 -4.58 -2.71 2.88
CA GLU A 62 -4.84 -1.60 1.99
C GLU A 62 -4.72 -0.29 2.76
N VAL A 63 -3.97 0.66 2.21
CA VAL A 63 -3.83 2.00 2.75
C VAL A 63 -4.57 2.95 1.83
N GLY A 64 -5.67 3.52 2.33
CA GLY A 64 -6.49 4.45 1.56
C GLY A 64 -5.84 5.81 1.34
N GLY A 65 -6.32 6.52 0.32
CA GLY A 65 -5.84 7.85 -0.05
C GLY A 65 -4.65 7.83 -1.01
N THR A 66 -4.08 9.00 -1.24
CA THR A 66 -2.95 9.18 -2.15
C THR A 66 -1.64 9.22 -1.39
N VAL A 67 -0.62 8.54 -1.90
CA VAL A 67 0.72 8.57 -1.31
C VAL A 67 1.26 10.01 -1.28
N GLY A 68 1.66 10.46 -0.10
CA GLY A 68 2.11 11.83 0.13
C GLY A 68 1.06 12.72 0.81
N ASP A 69 -0.16 12.23 1.01
CA ASP A 69 -1.14 12.91 1.86
C ASP A 69 -0.74 12.80 3.34
N TYR A 70 -0.99 13.84 4.10
CA TYR A 70 -0.70 13.87 5.55
C TYR A 70 -1.45 12.79 6.33
N GLU A 71 -2.61 12.38 5.84
CA GLU A 71 -3.53 11.48 6.52
C GLU A 71 -3.05 10.03 6.54
N ASN A 72 -2.26 9.62 5.56
CA ASN A 72 -1.78 8.23 5.44
C ASN A 72 -0.28 8.05 5.64
N GLY A 73 0.47 9.13 5.83
CA GLY A 73 1.93 9.09 5.93
C GLY A 73 2.43 8.17 7.04
N PHE A 74 1.80 8.20 8.22
CA PHE A 74 2.20 7.34 9.33
C PHE A 74 1.87 5.85 9.12
N TYR A 75 0.85 5.52 8.30
CA TYR A 75 0.59 4.13 7.91
C TYR A 75 1.69 3.61 6.99
N ILE A 76 2.09 4.41 6.00
CA ILE A 76 3.18 4.05 5.07
C ILE A 76 4.48 3.87 5.85
N GLU A 77 4.78 4.78 6.79
CA GLU A 77 5.94 4.66 7.68
C GLU A 77 5.87 3.40 8.54
N ALA A 78 4.72 3.11 9.16
CA ALA A 78 4.53 1.90 9.96
C ALA A 78 4.75 0.61 9.14
N LEU A 79 4.30 0.58 7.88
CA LEU A 79 4.50 -0.56 6.99
C LEU A 79 5.96 -0.70 6.56
N ARG A 80 6.65 0.42 6.32
CA ARG A 80 8.09 0.43 6.05
C ARG A 80 8.88 -0.13 7.23
N GLU A 81 8.58 0.34 8.47
CA GLU A 81 9.17 -0.19 9.70
C GLU A 81 8.86 -1.68 9.88
N LEU A 82 7.60 -2.09 9.66
CA LEU A 82 7.17 -3.47 9.79
C LEU A 82 7.95 -4.39 8.83
N ALA A 83 8.11 -3.98 7.58
CA ALA A 83 8.90 -4.75 6.61
C ALA A 83 10.37 -4.90 7.03
N PHE A 84 10.95 -3.88 7.65
CA PHE A 84 12.29 -3.95 8.21
C PHE A 84 12.38 -4.91 9.39
N GLU A 85 11.40 -4.86 10.30
CA GLU A 85 11.36 -5.68 11.51
C GLU A 85 11.09 -7.16 11.23
N GLU A 86 10.19 -7.47 10.30
CA GLU A 86 9.81 -8.85 9.95
C GLU A 86 10.73 -9.47 8.88
N GLY A 87 11.54 -8.65 8.22
CA GLY A 87 12.46 -9.07 7.17
C GLY A 87 11.90 -8.95 5.74
N PRO A 88 12.78 -8.88 4.74
CA PRO A 88 12.42 -8.53 3.37
C PRO A 88 11.53 -9.57 2.66
N GLU A 89 11.54 -10.83 3.13
CA GLU A 89 10.73 -11.92 2.56
C GLU A 89 9.30 -11.95 3.12
N SER A 90 9.01 -11.15 4.16
CA SER A 90 7.73 -11.17 4.88
C SER A 90 6.72 -10.19 4.32
N CYS A 91 7.14 -9.20 3.52
CA CYS A 91 6.28 -8.14 3.02
C CYS A 91 6.43 -7.97 1.51
N CYS A 92 5.31 -7.82 0.82
CA CYS A 92 5.25 -7.46 -0.59
C CYS A 92 4.46 -6.16 -0.76
N PHE A 93 5.12 -5.13 -1.28
CA PHE A 93 4.49 -3.85 -1.57
C PHE A 93 3.98 -3.81 -3.00
N VAL A 94 2.68 -3.60 -3.14
CA VAL A 94 2.00 -3.39 -4.41
C VAL A 94 1.63 -1.92 -4.52
N ALA A 95 2.15 -1.21 -5.50
CA ALA A 95 1.75 0.16 -5.77
C ALA A 95 0.64 0.18 -6.84
N LEU A 96 -0.53 0.69 -6.46
CA LEU A 96 -1.61 0.98 -7.38
C LEU A 96 -1.46 2.41 -7.89
N THR A 97 -1.38 2.58 -9.20
CA THR A 97 -1.24 3.89 -9.83
C THR A 97 -2.23 4.06 -10.98
N TYR A 98 -2.46 5.29 -11.40
CA TYR A 98 -3.39 5.59 -12.49
C TYR A 98 -2.65 6.12 -13.72
N VAL A 99 -2.91 5.51 -14.86
CA VAL A 99 -2.41 5.95 -16.17
C VAL A 99 -3.48 6.81 -16.85
N ILE A 100 -3.17 8.08 -17.03
CA ILE A 100 -4.09 9.05 -17.59
C ILE A 100 -4.10 8.97 -19.12
N GLU A 101 -5.29 9.00 -19.72
CA GLU A 101 -5.49 9.14 -21.15
C GLU A 101 -6.37 10.37 -21.43
N PRO A 102 -5.77 11.54 -21.70
CA PRO A 102 -6.54 12.73 -22.04
C PRO A 102 -7.30 12.53 -23.35
N GLN A 103 -8.60 12.75 -23.32
CA GLN A 103 -9.49 12.53 -24.47
C GLN A 103 -9.06 13.28 -25.74
N THR A 104 -8.49 14.48 -25.57
CA THR A 104 -8.04 15.33 -26.69
C THR A 104 -6.77 14.82 -27.37
N LEU A 105 -5.97 13.99 -26.69
CA LEU A 105 -4.68 13.50 -27.20
C LEU A 105 -4.75 12.06 -27.71
N GLY A 106 -5.70 11.27 -27.22
CA GLY A 106 -5.88 9.87 -27.61
C GLY A 106 -4.69 8.95 -27.28
N GLU A 107 -3.77 9.41 -26.43
CA GLU A 107 -2.61 8.64 -26.00
C GLU A 107 -2.48 8.58 -24.46
N GLN A 108 -1.99 7.45 -23.97
CA GLN A 108 -1.77 7.25 -22.53
C GLN A 108 -0.51 7.95 -22.06
N LYS A 109 -0.60 8.58 -20.89
CA LYS A 109 0.50 9.34 -20.28
C LYS A 109 0.96 8.67 -18.97
N SER A 110 2.24 8.30 -18.91
CA SER A 110 2.84 7.64 -17.73
C SER A 110 3.30 8.62 -16.63
N LYS A 111 3.31 9.93 -16.88
CA LYS A 111 3.98 10.89 -15.98
C LYS A 111 3.35 10.97 -14.58
N ALA A 112 2.03 10.96 -14.50
CA ALA A 112 1.32 10.97 -13.22
C ALA A 112 1.59 9.68 -12.42
N ALA A 113 1.57 8.53 -13.11
CA ALA A 113 1.91 7.24 -12.52
C ALA A 113 3.35 7.23 -11.96
N GLN A 114 4.32 7.68 -12.75
CA GLN A 114 5.72 7.80 -12.33
C GLN A 114 5.87 8.68 -11.10
N LEU A 115 5.16 9.81 -11.03
CA LEU A 115 5.22 10.73 -9.90
C LEU A 115 4.67 10.09 -8.61
N GLY A 116 3.53 9.40 -8.70
CA GLY A 116 2.94 8.69 -7.56
C GLY A 116 3.87 7.60 -7.01
N ILE A 117 4.46 6.80 -7.90
CA ILE A 117 5.44 5.76 -7.52
C ILE A 117 6.69 6.40 -6.89
N LYS A 118 7.18 7.50 -7.45
CA LYS A 118 8.33 8.22 -6.91
C LYS A 118 8.08 8.71 -5.48
N ARG A 119 6.87 9.23 -5.20
CA ARG A 119 6.47 9.63 -3.84
C ARG A 119 6.53 8.46 -2.84
N LEU A 120 6.12 7.26 -3.27
CA LEU A 120 6.23 6.07 -2.43
C LEU A 120 7.68 5.69 -2.15
N MET A 121 8.55 5.77 -3.19
CA MET A 121 9.98 5.52 -3.04
C MET A 121 10.67 6.58 -2.16
N GLU A 122 10.28 7.84 -2.25
CA GLU A 122 10.74 8.93 -1.37
C GLU A 122 10.36 8.68 0.10
N ALA A 123 9.22 8.01 0.35
CA ALA A 123 8.83 7.55 1.67
C ALA A 123 9.59 6.28 2.13
N GLY A 124 10.58 5.81 1.38
CA GLY A 124 11.42 4.66 1.72
C GLY A 124 10.81 3.30 1.40
N VAL A 125 9.74 3.25 0.61
CA VAL A 125 9.10 2.01 0.18
C VAL A 125 9.37 1.75 -1.31
N GLN A 126 10.15 0.71 -1.61
CA GLN A 126 10.33 0.22 -2.97
C GLN A 126 9.23 -0.79 -3.28
N PRO A 127 8.29 -0.51 -4.21
CA PRO A 127 7.28 -1.49 -4.58
C PRO A 127 7.89 -2.66 -5.34
N GLN A 128 7.41 -3.86 -5.08
CA GLN A 128 7.78 -5.07 -5.81
C GLN A 128 6.86 -5.33 -7.00
N VAL A 129 5.64 -4.82 -6.94
CA VAL A 129 4.60 -5.00 -7.99
C VAL A 129 3.95 -3.65 -8.29
N LEU A 130 3.68 -3.39 -9.55
CA LEU A 130 2.95 -2.20 -10.00
C LEU A 130 1.66 -2.60 -10.69
N ALA A 131 0.54 -2.09 -10.18
CA ALA A 131 -0.78 -2.22 -10.76
C ALA A 131 -1.18 -0.88 -11.43
N CYS A 132 -1.19 -0.84 -12.75
CA CYS A 132 -1.45 0.36 -13.53
C CYS A 132 -2.93 0.44 -13.92
N ARG A 133 -3.72 1.18 -13.17
CA ARG A 133 -5.15 1.39 -13.41
C ARG A 133 -5.36 2.29 -14.62
N ALA A 134 -6.28 1.93 -15.51
CA ALA A 134 -6.64 2.73 -16.69
C ALA A 134 -8.05 2.36 -17.18
N GLY A 135 -8.68 3.21 -18.02
CA GLY A 135 -9.97 2.90 -18.63
C GLY A 135 -9.88 1.80 -19.71
N ARG A 136 -8.76 1.71 -20.42
CA ARG A 136 -8.45 0.63 -21.37
C ARG A 136 -7.10 0.01 -21.05
N ARG A 137 -6.78 -1.13 -21.67
CA ARG A 137 -5.48 -1.79 -21.51
C ARG A 137 -4.34 -0.77 -21.71
N VAL A 138 -3.40 -0.78 -20.80
CA VAL A 138 -2.24 0.12 -20.84
C VAL A 138 -1.29 -0.37 -21.95
N ASP A 139 -0.85 0.56 -22.80
CA ASP A 139 0.06 0.28 -23.89
C ASP A 139 1.40 -0.21 -23.36
N GLU A 140 2.00 -1.20 -23.99
CA GLU A 140 3.25 -1.83 -23.54
C GLU A 140 4.39 -0.81 -23.37
N THR A 141 4.52 0.12 -24.30
CA THR A 141 5.52 1.19 -24.22
C THR A 141 5.34 2.13 -23.03
N VAL A 142 4.10 2.25 -22.53
CA VAL A 142 3.79 3.03 -21.32
C VAL A 142 4.17 2.23 -20.06
N LEU A 143 3.86 0.91 -20.04
CA LEU A 143 4.26 0.01 -18.96
C LEU A 143 5.79 -0.08 -18.86
N GLU A 144 6.50 -0.21 -19.98
CA GLU A 144 7.98 -0.22 -20.02
C GLU A 144 8.58 1.06 -19.40
N LYS A 145 8.04 2.24 -19.76
CA LYS A 145 8.49 3.50 -19.16
C LYS A 145 8.25 3.54 -17.65
N ILE A 146 7.11 3.04 -17.18
CA ILE A 146 6.81 2.97 -15.75
C ILE A 146 7.74 1.98 -15.06
N ALA A 147 7.96 0.79 -15.61
CA ALA A 147 8.86 -0.24 -15.12
C ALA A 147 10.29 0.29 -14.95
N MET A 148 10.82 0.89 -16.00
CA MET A 148 12.17 1.46 -16.01
C MET A 148 12.32 2.58 -14.96
N PHE A 149 11.33 3.49 -14.87
CA PHE A 149 11.38 4.63 -13.95
C PHE A 149 11.30 4.21 -12.47
N SER A 150 10.58 3.12 -12.19
CA SER A 150 10.35 2.62 -10.83
C SER A 150 11.32 1.52 -10.39
N ASN A 151 12.24 1.08 -11.26
CA ASN A 151 13.14 -0.05 -11.02
C ASN A 151 12.39 -1.36 -10.69
N VAL A 152 11.20 -1.54 -11.26
CA VAL A 152 10.42 -2.77 -11.12
C VAL A 152 10.51 -3.56 -12.44
N PRO A 153 10.86 -4.85 -12.39
CA PRO A 153 10.92 -5.67 -13.60
C PRO A 153 9.59 -5.69 -14.35
N MET A 154 9.62 -5.63 -15.69
CA MET A 154 8.43 -5.56 -16.53
C MET A 154 7.40 -6.66 -16.22
N ARG A 155 7.86 -7.88 -15.90
CA ARG A 155 7.00 -9.01 -15.50
C ARG A 155 6.20 -8.80 -14.19
N ARG A 156 6.44 -7.69 -13.48
CA ARG A 156 5.72 -7.31 -12.26
C ARG A 156 4.96 -5.99 -12.41
N VAL A 157 4.74 -5.56 -13.64
CA VAL A 157 3.98 -4.35 -13.97
C VAL A 157 2.75 -4.74 -14.77
N PHE A 158 1.56 -4.51 -14.21
CA PHE A 158 0.30 -5.01 -14.75
C PHE A 158 -0.63 -3.90 -15.18
N SER A 159 -1.31 -4.13 -16.31
CA SER A 159 -2.43 -3.31 -16.74
C SER A 159 -3.71 -3.71 -16.01
N MET A 160 -4.12 -2.90 -15.06
CA MET A 160 -5.37 -3.05 -14.30
C MET A 160 -6.48 -2.19 -14.92
N HIS A 161 -6.82 -2.46 -16.18
CA HIS A 161 -7.82 -1.66 -16.89
C HIS A 161 -9.26 -2.09 -16.57
N ASP A 162 -10.22 -1.24 -16.93
CA ASP A 162 -11.64 -1.49 -16.69
C ASP A 162 -12.10 -2.79 -17.35
N ARG A 163 -12.89 -3.56 -16.63
CA ARG A 163 -13.46 -4.84 -17.04
C ARG A 163 -14.96 -4.83 -16.78
N GLU A 164 -15.70 -5.64 -17.52
CA GLU A 164 -17.12 -5.87 -17.26
C GLU A 164 -17.36 -6.46 -15.86
N SER A 165 -16.41 -7.25 -15.37
CA SER A 165 -16.46 -7.83 -14.03
C SER A 165 -15.09 -7.79 -13.35
N ILE A 166 -15.05 -7.31 -12.11
CA ILE A 166 -13.84 -7.31 -11.27
C ILE A 166 -13.36 -8.73 -10.94
N TYR A 167 -14.24 -9.73 -11.01
CA TYR A 167 -13.90 -11.14 -10.71
C TYR A 167 -13.02 -11.78 -11.77
N THR A 168 -12.85 -11.16 -12.94
CA THR A 168 -11.92 -11.64 -13.98
C THR A 168 -10.48 -11.16 -13.76
N ILE A 169 -10.27 -10.15 -12.91
CA ILE A 169 -8.94 -9.55 -12.66
C ILE A 169 -7.92 -10.58 -12.15
N PRO A 170 -8.23 -11.46 -11.18
CA PRO A 170 -7.27 -12.46 -10.71
C PRO A 170 -6.83 -13.44 -11.80
N ASP A 171 -7.74 -13.81 -12.71
CA ASP A 171 -7.38 -14.67 -13.85
C ASP A 171 -6.48 -13.97 -14.85
N ASP A 172 -6.70 -12.68 -15.08
CA ASP A 172 -5.82 -11.88 -15.95
C ASP A 172 -4.42 -11.74 -15.34
N MET A 173 -4.34 -11.46 -14.04
CA MET A 173 -3.05 -11.39 -13.31
C MET A 173 -2.30 -12.71 -13.42
N ARG A 174 -2.98 -13.84 -13.21
CA ARG A 174 -2.38 -15.16 -13.34
C ARG A 174 -1.86 -15.44 -14.76
N ARG A 175 -2.61 -15.03 -15.79
CA ARG A 175 -2.19 -15.19 -17.20
C ARG A 175 -0.96 -14.34 -17.54
N GLU A 176 -0.79 -13.22 -16.89
CA GLU A 176 0.34 -12.32 -17.03
C GLU A 176 1.54 -12.71 -16.14
N GLY A 177 1.40 -13.78 -15.33
CA GLY A 177 2.50 -14.39 -14.58
C GLY A 177 2.68 -13.88 -13.15
N LEU A 178 1.61 -13.33 -12.56
CA LEU A 178 1.59 -12.95 -11.14
C LEU A 178 1.13 -14.09 -10.25
#